data_2e6fb93caac3f5757d341d9f69f03b44
#
_entry.id   2e6fb93caac3f5757d341d9f69f03b44
#
_cell.length_a   1.000
_cell.length_b   1.000
_cell.length_c   1.000
_cell.angle_alpha   90.00
_cell.angle_beta   90.00
_cell.angle_gamma   90.00
#
_symmetry.space_group_name_H-M   'P 1'
#
loop_
_entity.id
_entity.type
_entity.pdbx_description
1 polymer ?
#
loop_
_entity_poly.entity_id
_entity_poly.type
_entity_poly.pdbx_seq_one_letter_code
_entity_poly.pdbx_strand_id
1 'polypeptide(L)'
;MRAFWSILAVGGAVAGLAAATSSASGPEWKAVLKPGAGSSITGKAEVEGEGDKATEAEISIKGATAGAELPWHVHSGKCGSGGPVVGAGTAYPLLKVKRDGEAEAEAKLDIAAPTSGDYHVNVHKSAAEPKTIVACGDLVLQSEKDKAKTSGSGY
;
A
#
# COMPACT_ATOMS: atom_id res chain seq x y z
N MET A 1 41.58 37.74 -55.94
CA MET A 1 40.29 38.15 -55.32
C MET A 1 39.54 36.90 -54.90
N ARG A 2 39.52 36.63 -53.60
CA ARG A 2 38.85 35.44 -53.04
C ARG A 2 37.73 35.94 -52.14
N ALA A 3 36.49 35.64 -52.52
CA ALA A 3 35.29 35.98 -51.73
C ALA A 3 35.06 34.90 -50.68
N PHE A 4 35.05 35.25 -49.39
CA PHE A 4 34.66 34.43 -48.29
C PHE A 4 33.16 34.56 -48.08
N TRP A 5 32.43 33.46 -48.22
CA TRP A 5 31.02 33.35 -47.88
C TRP A 5 30.88 32.84 -46.45
N SER A 6 30.42 33.70 -45.56
CA SER A 6 30.08 33.30 -44.18
C SER A 6 28.66 32.74 -44.15
N ILE A 7 28.53 31.49 -43.75
CA ILE A 7 27.26 30.82 -43.49
C ILE A 7 26.93 31.02 -42.03
N LEU A 8 25.87 31.81 -41.75
CA LEU A 8 25.28 31.92 -40.43
C LEU A 8 24.37 30.68 -40.18
N ALA A 9 24.79 29.82 -39.25
CA ALA A 9 23.98 28.73 -38.73
C ALA A 9 23.06 29.26 -37.64
N VAL A 10 21.76 29.35 -37.93
CA VAL A 10 20.72 29.65 -36.93
C VAL A 10 20.39 28.34 -36.21
N GLY A 11 20.94 28.18 -35.02
CA GLY A 11 20.59 27.08 -34.11
C GLY A 11 19.26 27.33 -33.43
N GLY A 12 18.18 26.68 -33.87
CA GLY A 12 16.90 26.65 -33.17
C GLY A 12 16.96 25.71 -31.98
N ALA A 13 16.94 26.24 -30.77
CA ALA A 13 16.75 25.46 -29.55
C ALA A 13 15.29 25.06 -29.42
N VAL A 14 14.96 23.80 -29.68
CA VAL A 14 13.65 23.22 -29.38
C VAL A 14 13.63 22.88 -27.89
N ALA A 15 13.03 23.75 -27.09
CA ALA A 15 12.72 23.45 -25.70
C ALA A 15 11.57 22.43 -25.66
N GLY A 16 11.90 21.14 -25.51
CA GLY A 16 10.91 20.10 -25.26
C GLY A 16 10.28 20.29 -23.90
N LEU A 17 9.00 20.73 -23.83
CA LEU A 17 8.19 20.61 -22.63
C LEU A 17 7.97 19.12 -22.36
N ALA A 18 8.71 18.55 -21.42
CA ALA A 18 8.35 17.27 -20.83
C ALA A 18 7.09 17.50 -20.00
N ALA A 19 5.92 17.14 -20.53
CA ALA A 19 4.69 17.05 -19.75
C ALA A 19 4.90 15.93 -18.72
N ALA A 20 5.12 16.29 -17.47
CA ALA A 20 5.03 15.35 -16.36
C ALA A 20 3.59 14.86 -16.32
N THR A 21 3.34 13.65 -16.81
CA THR A 21 2.08 12.96 -16.59
C THR A 21 2.02 12.62 -15.11
N SER A 22 1.33 13.45 -14.32
CA SER A 22 0.93 13.10 -12.97
C SER A 22 -0.02 11.93 -13.10
N SER A 23 0.45 10.72 -12.82
CA SER A 23 -0.43 9.59 -12.61
C SER A 23 -1.33 9.97 -11.42
N ALA A 24 -2.62 10.14 -11.67
CA ALA A 24 -3.57 10.32 -10.59
C ALA A 24 -3.47 9.06 -9.71
N SER A 25 -2.96 9.21 -8.49
CA SER A 25 -2.97 8.13 -7.51
C SER A 25 -4.42 7.73 -7.26
N GLY A 26 -4.70 6.44 -7.27
CA GLY A 26 -6.02 5.90 -7.02
C GLY A 26 -6.52 6.16 -5.59
N PRO A 27 -7.63 5.53 -5.20
CA PRO A 27 -8.12 5.56 -3.83
C PRO A 27 -7.04 5.03 -2.87
N GLU A 28 -6.86 5.72 -1.76
CA GLU A 28 -5.90 5.36 -0.71
C GLU A 28 -6.67 5.07 0.59
N TRP A 29 -6.36 3.96 1.24
CA TRP A 29 -6.96 3.52 2.49
C TRP A 29 -5.87 3.25 3.52
N LYS A 30 -6.10 3.64 4.76
CA LYS A 30 -5.15 3.42 5.87
C LYS A 30 -5.81 2.74 7.05
N ALA A 31 -5.07 1.85 7.70
CA ALA A 31 -5.49 1.20 8.93
C ALA A 31 -4.40 1.27 10.00
N VAL A 32 -4.83 1.40 11.25
CA VAL A 32 -4.00 1.12 12.43
C VAL A 32 -4.44 -0.22 12.98
N LEU A 33 -3.53 -1.19 13.02
CA LEU A 33 -3.80 -2.52 13.53
C LEU A 33 -3.68 -2.53 15.06
N LYS A 34 -4.71 -3.09 15.69
CA LYS A 34 -4.77 -3.32 17.15
C LYS A 34 -4.60 -4.80 17.45
N PRO A 35 -4.05 -5.15 18.61
CA PRO A 35 -3.88 -6.53 19.02
C PRO A 35 -5.21 -7.29 19.06
N GLY A 36 -5.21 -8.52 18.54
CA GLY A 36 -6.25 -9.49 18.79
C GLY A 36 -6.15 -10.09 20.20
N ALA A 37 -7.10 -10.96 20.56
CA ALA A 37 -7.11 -11.59 21.87
C ALA A 37 -5.83 -12.40 22.15
N GLY A 38 -5.15 -12.10 23.26
CA GLY A 38 -3.91 -12.78 23.67
C GLY A 38 -2.67 -12.43 22.84
N SER A 39 -2.72 -11.35 22.07
CA SER A 39 -1.62 -10.85 21.23
C SER A 39 -1.12 -9.48 21.71
N SER A 40 0.13 -9.16 21.37
CA SER A 40 0.71 -7.81 21.53
C SER A 40 1.01 -7.15 20.17
N ILE A 41 0.62 -7.77 19.07
CA ILE A 41 0.94 -7.30 17.71
C ILE A 41 0.15 -6.04 17.40
N THR A 42 0.88 -5.00 17.02
CA THR A 42 0.34 -3.74 16.50
C THR A 42 0.96 -3.45 15.15
N GLY A 43 0.36 -2.53 14.38
CA GLY A 43 0.91 -2.20 13.08
C GLY A 43 0.12 -1.15 12.33
N LYS A 44 0.44 -1.04 11.05
CA LYS A 44 -0.25 -0.18 10.08
C LYS A 44 -0.43 -0.97 8.79
N ALA A 45 -1.44 -0.62 8.04
CA ALA A 45 -1.61 -1.07 6.66
C ALA A 45 -2.07 0.09 5.79
N GLU A 46 -1.68 0.02 4.53
CA GLU A 46 -2.05 0.96 3.48
C GLU A 46 -2.50 0.17 2.26
N VAL A 47 -3.54 0.64 1.60
CA VAL A 47 -4.07 0.04 0.37
C VAL A 47 -4.26 1.16 -0.63
N GLU A 48 -3.56 1.08 -1.75
CA GLU A 48 -3.58 2.11 -2.80
C GLU A 48 -4.01 1.54 -4.15
N GLY A 49 -4.79 2.32 -4.87
CA GLY A 49 -5.11 2.00 -6.27
C GLY A 49 -3.97 2.39 -7.19
N GLU A 50 -3.51 1.42 -7.98
CA GLU A 50 -2.55 1.65 -9.07
C GLU A 50 -3.28 1.66 -10.42
N GLY A 51 -3.75 2.83 -10.82
CA GLY A 51 -4.61 2.98 -11.99
C GLY A 51 -5.96 2.27 -11.83
N ASP A 52 -6.55 1.85 -12.95
CA ASP A 52 -7.93 1.34 -12.99
C ASP A 52 -8.06 -0.18 -12.72
N LYS A 53 -6.94 -0.91 -12.59
CA LYS A 53 -6.96 -2.39 -12.62
C LYS A 53 -6.08 -3.06 -11.57
N ALA A 54 -5.28 -2.30 -10.85
CA ALA A 54 -4.37 -2.85 -9.87
C ALA A 54 -4.53 -2.15 -8.51
N THR A 55 -4.23 -2.89 -7.47
CA THR A 55 -4.22 -2.41 -6.08
C THR A 55 -2.96 -2.94 -5.41
N GLU A 56 -2.25 -2.06 -4.73
CA GLU A 56 -1.16 -2.42 -3.84
C GLU A 56 -1.64 -2.37 -2.39
N ALA A 57 -1.32 -3.38 -1.62
CA ALA A 57 -1.60 -3.43 -0.19
C ALA A 57 -0.29 -3.66 0.57
N GLU A 58 0.06 -2.74 1.44
CA GLU A 58 1.23 -2.81 2.30
C GLU A 58 0.84 -2.99 3.75
N ILE A 59 1.66 -3.71 4.50
CA ILE A 59 1.49 -3.91 5.94
C ILE A 59 2.83 -3.89 6.64
N SER A 60 2.87 -3.24 7.81
CA SER A 60 3.98 -3.32 8.75
C SER A 60 3.45 -3.64 10.15
N ILE A 61 4.10 -4.56 10.83
CA ILE A 61 3.74 -5.00 12.19
C ILE A 61 4.95 -4.99 13.12
N LYS A 62 4.67 -4.91 14.42
CA LYS A 62 5.64 -5.07 15.51
C LYS A 62 5.01 -5.82 16.69
N GLY A 63 5.87 -6.35 17.57
CA GLY A 63 5.44 -7.10 18.75
C GLY A 63 5.08 -8.55 18.48
N ALA A 64 5.49 -9.08 17.32
CA ALA A 64 5.32 -10.49 16.97
C ALA A 64 6.49 -11.35 17.47
N THR A 65 6.27 -12.67 17.57
CA THR A 65 7.33 -13.62 17.93
C THR A 65 8.35 -13.75 16.81
N ALA A 66 9.63 -13.56 17.12
CA ALA A 66 10.72 -13.69 16.16
C ALA A 66 10.70 -15.04 15.44
N GLY A 67 10.87 -15.01 14.12
CA GLY A 67 10.84 -16.19 13.25
C GLY A 67 9.45 -16.73 12.91
N ALA A 68 8.36 -16.10 13.42
CA ALA A 68 7.01 -16.47 13.02
C ALA A 68 6.74 -16.10 11.55
N GLU A 69 5.89 -16.90 10.91
CA GLU A 69 5.33 -16.62 9.58
C GLU A 69 3.82 -16.43 9.72
N LEU A 70 3.36 -15.20 9.53
CA LEU A 70 1.98 -14.82 9.79
C LEU A 70 1.26 -14.49 8.47
N PRO A 71 0.19 -15.23 8.13
CA PRO A 71 -0.68 -14.85 7.02
C PRO A 71 -1.42 -13.55 7.33
N TRP A 72 -1.67 -12.77 6.32
CA TRP A 72 -2.46 -11.55 6.42
C TRP A 72 -3.26 -11.32 5.14
N HIS A 73 -4.40 -10.65 5.27
CA HIS A 73 -5.26 -10.32 4.13
C HIS A 73 -6.05 -9.05 4.38
N VAL A 74 -6.42 -8.38 3.29
CA VAL A 74 -7.51 -7.42 3.27
C VAL A 74 -8.83 -8.18 3.12
N HIS A 75 -9.82 -7.83 3.91
CA HIS A 75 -11.17 -8.41 3.90
C HIS A 75 -12.21 -7.32 3.71
N SER A 76 -13.35 -7.65 3.11
CA SER A 76 -14.54 -6.79 3.14
C SER A 76 -15.22 -6.84 4.50
N GLY A 77 -15.91 -5.74 4.86
CA GLY A 77 -16.52 -5.55 6.18
C GLY A 77 -15.54 -4.99 7.21
N LYS A 78 -15.98 -4.92 8.45
CA LYS A 78 -15.19 -4.41 9.60
C LYS A 78 -14.50 -5.54 10.37
N CYS A 79 -13.54 -5.19 11.21
CA CYS A 79 -12.89 -6.13 12.12
C CYS A 79 -13.92 -6.98 12.87
N GLY A 80 -13.76 -8.30 12.82
CA GLY A 80 -14.67 -9.26 13.45
C GLY A 80 -15.89 -9.66 12.61
N SER A 81 -16.10 -9.09 11.41
CA SER A 81 -17.24 -9.43 10.55
C SER A 81 -17.08 -10.77 9.80
N GLY A 82 -15.83 -11.26 9.65
CA GLY A 82 -15.55 -12.51 8.92
C GLY A 82 -15.81 -12.41 7.42
N GLY A 83 -15.71 -11.22 6.84
CA GLY A 83 -15.92 -11.00 5.41
C GLY A 83 -14.90 -11.72 4.51
N PRO A 84 -15.21 -11.89 3.19
CA PRO A 84 -14.31 -12.54 2.25
C PRO A 84 -13.02 -11.73 2.02
N VAL A 85 -11.96 -12.44 1.62
CA VAL A 85 -10.69 -11.84 1.20
C VAL A 85 -10.90 -11.02 -0.06
N VAL A 86 -10.29 -9.85 -0.12
CA VAL A 86 -10.26 -8.96 -1.29
C VAL A 86 -9.17 -9.45 -2.25
N GLY A 87 -9.53 -9.74 -3.49
CA GLY A 87 -8.62 -10.32 -4.48
C GLY A 87 -8.27 -11.78 -4.21
N ALA A 88 -7.17 -12.24 -4.80
CA ALA A 88 -6.70 -13.62 -4.62
C ALA A 88 -5.92 -13.73 -3.31
N GLY A 89 -6.33 -14.63 -2.40
CA GLY A 89 -5.63 -14.86 -1.12
C GLY A 89 -4.16 -15.25 -1.29
N THR A 90 -3.82 -15.90 -2.42
CA THR A 90 -2.44 -16.29 -2.76
C THR A 90 -1.55 -15.11 -3.18
N ALA A 91 -2.12 -13.94 -3.43
CA ALA A 91 -1.36 -12.72 -3.75
C ALA A 91 -0.71 -12.08 -2.51
N TYR A 92 -1.12 -12.49 -1.30
CA TYR A 92 -0.59 -11.95 -0.05
C TYR A 92 0.58 -12.79 0.45
N PRO A 93 1.83 -12.29 0.38
CA PRO A 93 2.97 -13.02 0.93
C PRO A 93 2.92 -13.06 2.45
N LEU A 94 3.50 -14.09 3.05
CA LEU A 94 3.58 -14.21 4.52
C LEU A 94 4.43 -13.08 5.12
N LEU A 95 3.98 -12.53 6.23
CA LEU A 95 4.79 -11.69 7.11
C LEU A 95 5.85 -12.56 7.78
N LYS A 96 7.12 -12.37 7.40
CA LYS A 96 8.26 -13.07 7.99
C LYS A 96 8.86 -12.23 9.11
N VAL A 97 8.60 -12.62 10.34
CA VAL A 97 8.98 -11.83 11.52
C VAL A 97 10.48 -11.90 11.77
N LYS A 98 11.11 -10.73 11.80
CA LYS A 98 12.53 -10.53 12.09
C LYS A 98 12.82 -10.78 13.58
N ARG A 99 14.11 -10.75 13.97
CA ARG A 99 14.55 -10.96 15.36
C ARG A 99 14.06 -9.93 16.35
N ASP A 100 13.77 -8.71 15.86
CA ASP A 100 13.24 -7.58 16.64
C ASP A 100 11.71 -7.63 16.82
N GLY A 101 11.04 -8.64 16.26
CA GLY A 101 9.58 -8.79 16.32
C GLY A 101 8.83 -7.97 15.28
N GLU A 102 9.53 -7.39 14.30
CA GLU A 102 8.94 -6.62 13.20
C GLU A 102 8.81 -7.47 11.93
N ALA A 103 7.81 -7.18 11.12
CA ALA A 103 7.67 -7.71 9.77
C ALA A 103 6.94 -6.72 8.86
N GLU A 104 7.25 -6.81 7.57
CA GLU A 104 6.64 -6.02 6.50
C GLU A 104 6.34 -6.95 5.33
N ALA A 105 5.27 -6.66 4.60
CA ALA A 105 4.91 -7.35 3.38
C ALA A 105 4.09 -6.45 2.46
N GLU A 106 4.15 -6.74 1.17
CA GLU A 106 3.42 -6.06 0.10
C GLU A 106 2.70 -7.11 -0.74
N ALA A 107 1.43 -6.84 -1.07
CA ALA A 107 0.63 -7.64 -1.97
C ALA A 107 0.18 -6.80 -3.16
N LYS A 108 0.33 -7.36 -4.37
CA LYS A 108 -0.20 -6.77 -5.62
C LYS A 108 -1.41 -7.54 -6.05
N LEU A 109 -2.53 -6.84 -6.16
CA LEU A 109 -3.82 -7.41 -6.49
C LEU A 109 -4.26 -6.95 -7.88
N ASP A 110 -4.60 -7.89 -8.74
CA ASP A 110 -5.09 -7.61 -10.10
C ASP A 110 -6.58 -7.21 -10.10
N ILE A 111 -6.91 -6.23 -9.29
CA ILE A 111 -8.24 -5.66 -9.14
C ILE A 111 -8.15 -4.16 -8.93
N ALA A 112 -9.16 -3.42 -9.36
CA ALA A 112 -9.27 -2.00 -9.03
C ALA A 112 -9.45 -1.80 -7.52
N ALA A 113 -8.81 -0.78 -6.95
CA ALA A 113 -9.01 -0.42 -5.56
C ALA A 113 -10.45 0.05 -5.32
N PRO A 114 -11.08 -0.38 -4.22
CA PRO A 114 -12.42 0.06 -3.89
C PRO A 114 -12.46 1.55 -3.59
N THR A 115 -13.54 2.21 -4.02
CA THR A 115 -13.76 3.65 -3.81
C THR A 115 -14.72 3.95 -2.66
N SER A 116 -15.32 2.91 -2.07
CA SER A 116 -16.29 3.01 -0.97
C SER A 116 -16.48 1.64 -0.32
N GLY A 117 -17.16 1.61 0.81
CA GLY A 117 -17.47 0.39 1.55
C GLY A 117 -16.68 0.28 2.85
N ASP A 118 -16.84 -0.83 3.54
CA ASP A 118 -16.09 -1.18 4.74
C ASP A 118 -15.07 -2.27 4.39
N TYR A 119 -13.83 -2.09 4.83
CA TYR A 119 -12.74 -3.04 4.66
C TYR A 119 -11.87 -3.07 5.91
N HIS A 120 -11.20 -4.18 6.15
CA HIS A 120 -10.26 -4.31 7.27
C HIS A 120 -9.09 -5.20 6.89
N VAL A 121 -8.00 -5.09 7.65
CA VAL A 121 -6.84 -5.97 7.51
C VAL A 121 -6.78 -6.89 8.72
N ASN A 122 -6.68 -8.21 8.47
CA ASN A 122 -6.43 -9.22 9.48
C ASN A 122 -5.00 -9.76 9.37
N VAL A 123 -4.36 -9.95 10.52
CA VAL A 123 -3.17 -10.79 10.67
C VAL A 123 -3.60 -12.06 11.40
N HIS A 124 -3.34 -13.22 10.80
CA HIS A 124 -3.69 -14.53 11.31
C HIS A 124 -2.53 -15.13 12.10
N LYS A 125 -2.82 -15.97 13.09
CA LYS A 125 -1.80 -16.56 13.96
C LYS A 125 -0.81 -17.44 13.20
N SER A 126 -1.31 -18.25 12.26
CA SER A 126 -0.50 -19.11 11.39
C SER A 126 -1.37 -19.66 10.25
N ALA A 127 -0.74 -20.31 9.27
CA ALA A 127 -1.46 -21.06 8.23
C ALA A 127 -2.28 -22.24 8.80
N ALA A 128 -1.85 -22.81 9.92
CA ALA A 128 -2.57 -23.90 10.61
C ALA A 128 -3.75 -23.38 11.46
N GLU A 129 -3.70 -22.12 11.89
CA GLU A 129 -4.73 -21.47 12.71
C GLU A 129 -5.27 -20.19 12.03
N PRO A 130 -5.83 -20.29 10.81
CA PRO A 130 -6.21 -19.11 10.02
C PRO A 130 -7.42 -18.36 10.60
N LYS A 131 -8.17 -18.98 11.51
CA LYS A 131 -9.32 -18.34 12.19
C LYS A 131 -8.92 -17.53 13.41
N THR A 132 -7.69 -17.71 13.92
CA THR A 132 -7.18 -16.96 15.07
C THR A 132 -6.56 -15.65 14.59
N ILE A 133 -7.25 -14.55 14.84
CA ILE A 133 -6.80 -13.20 14.46
C ILE A 133 -5.93 -12.63 15.58
N VAL A 134 -4.67 -12.33 15.27
CA VAL A 134 -3.70 -11.77 16.22
C VAL A 134 -3.55 -10.26 16.11
N ALA A 135 -3.97 -9.66 15.00
CA ALA A 135 -4.15 -8.21 14.87
C ALA A 135 -5.22 -7.89 13.82
N CYS A 136 -5.93 -6.80 14.01
CA CYS A 136 -6.93 -6.31 13.06
C CYS A 136 -6.98 -4.78 13.05
N GLY A 137 -7.25 -4.20 11.88
CA GLY A 137 -7.47 -2.76 11.71
C GLY A 137 -8.48 -2.46 10.62
N ASP A 138 -9.48 -1.62 10.93
CA ASP A 138 -10.41 -1.13 9.93
C ASP A 138 -9.71 -0.13 9.00
N LEU A 139 -9.89 -0.31 7.70
CA LEU A 139 -9.38 0.58 6.67
C LEU A 139 -10.27 1.81 6.53
N VAL A 140 -9.65 2.99 6.53
CA VAL A 140 -10.32 4.28 6.37
C VAL A 140 -9.87 4.91 5.07
N LEU A 141 -10.81 5.21 4.17
CA LEU A 141 -10.54 5.90 2.91
C LEU A 141 -10.02 7.31 3.20
N GLN A 142 -8.87 7.63 2.62
CA GLN A 142 -8.25 8.94 2.78
C GLN A 142 -8.87 9.96 1.83
N SER A 143 -9.21 11.12 2.37
CA SER A 143 -9.62 12.26 1.55
C SER A 143 -8.40 13.01 1.00
N GLU A 144 -8.59 13.77 -0.09
CA GLU A 144 -7.52 14.62 -0.64
C GLU A 144 -6.95 15.62 0.40
N LYS A 145 -7.75 16.01 1.39
CA LYS A 145 -7.32 16.88 2.50
C LYS A 145 -6.37 16.15 3.45
N ASP A 146 -6.58 14.85 3.67
CA ASP A 146 -5.75 14.04 4.56
C ASP A 146 -4.39 13.76 3.89
N LYS A 147 -4.39 13.50 2.57
CA LYS A 147 -3.17 13.32 1.76
C LYS A 147 -2.28 14.57 1.78
N ALA A 148 -2.85 15.76 1.62
CA ALA A 148 -2.13 17.03 1.64
C ALA A 148 -1.46 17.30 3.01
N LYS A 149 -2.07 16.88 4.13
CA LYS A 149 -1.55 17.07 5.47
C LYS A 149 -0.33 16.19 5.77
N THR A 150 -0.30 14.98 5.22
CA THR A 150 0.83 14.04 5.38
C THR A 150 2.04 14.47 4.56
N SER A 151 1.83 15.04 3.38
CA SER A 151 2.89 15.55 2.49
C SER A 151 3.57 16.84 3.00
N GLY A 152 2.94 17.58 3.93
CA GLY A 152 3.43 18.88 4.43
C GLY A 152 4.23 18.83 5.73
N SER A 153 4.48 17.66 6.33
CA SER A 153 5.17 17.51 7.64
C SER A 153 6.65 17.14 7.52
N GLY A 154 7.32 17.57 6.47
CA GLY A 154 8.75 17.36 6.25
C GLY A 154 9.54 18.65 6.42
N TYR A 155 9.79 19.10 7.65
CA TYR A 155 10.88 20.00 8.04
C TYR A 155 11.38 19.62 9.42
#